data_59909daadeddd350bc5f6a2962c86bfb
#
_entry.id   59909daadeddd350bc5f6a2962c86bfb
#
_cell.length_a   1.000
_cell.length_b   1.000
_cell.length_c   1.000
_cell.angle_alpha   90.00
_cell.angle_beta   90.00
_cell.angle_gamma   90.00
#
_symmetry.space_group_name_H-M   'P 1'
#
loop_
_entity.id
_entity.type
_entity.pdbx_description
1 polymer ?
#
loop_
_entity_poly.entity_id
_entity_poly.type
_entity_poly.pdbx_seq_one_letter_code
_entity_poly.pdbx_strand_id
1 'polypeptide(L)'
;MRWVCILFPQLALDAVLRQRPDPEQPLALLSGPAQRRVLQAVNLAARALGLRPGQSMTAAQAMSKGFATVDYDAAEVEHWQQFLAAWAYRFSAQVSVHYPRTVVFEIESSLGLFGSWAQFEARLRTELTELGFRHRIVAAPNPVAARVLANAYDGLVVPDGEALRHHLGQLPVDRIGLEPGVATALSRMGLRNLHQVQNLPRQALARRFEAPMLKHLDTLFGARPLALAFYLPPDRFDVRIELNFDVQSHQALLFPLRRLTSDLAAFLCGRDSGVQRFDLHLEHAGLPDTLIKVGLLSAERDPAMLFELARGRLEQVQVEAPVRGFRLRAEDLPSFVPQFQELFDDRPQQTLPWEQLRERLRARLGDEAVQGLRFQADHRPECAWQSADDKQRCPALPGVQRPGWLLGEPQSVPEGSARILMGPERIESGWWDGDDVRRDYYLIQNRAGQQGWAYRAVGEGGPLWLQGWFA
;
A
#
# COMPACT_ATOMS: atom_id res chain seq x y z
N MET A 1 21.02 -21.98 -9.40
CA MET A 1 19.73 -21.30 -9.18
C MET A 1 19.13 -21.76 -7.89
N ARG A 2 18.63 -20.86 -7.07
CA ARG A 2 17.94 -21.17 -5.82
C ARG A 2 16.52 -20.60 -5.86
N TRP A 3 15.55 -21.46 -5.60
CA TRP A 3 14.14 -21.11 -5.64
C TRP A 3 13.56 -21.10 -4.23
N VAL A 4 12.77 -20.10 -3.94
CA VAL A 4 11.96 -20.02 -2.73
C VAL A 4 10.54 -20.40 -3.08
N CYS A 5 9.95 -21.23 -2.23
CA CYS A 5 8.52 -21.52 -2.22
C CYS A 5 7.92 -20.98 -0.94
N ILE A 6 6.96 -20.09 -1.06
CA ILE A 6 6.10 -19.66 0.03
C ILE A 6 4.75 -20.33 -0.14
N LEU A 7 4.44 -21.25 0.76
CA LEU A 7 3.15 -21.93 0.82
C LEU A 7 2.25 -21.23 1.84
N PHE A 8 1.02 -20.95 1.45
CA PHE A 8 -0.04 -20.38 2.28
C PHE A 8 -1.07 -21.45 2.62
N PRO A 9 -0.90 -22.22 3.71
CA PRO A 9 -1.74 -23.40 3.99
C PRO A 9 -3.23 -23.07 4.13
N GLN A 10 -3.54 -21.86 4.58
CA GLN A 10 -4.89 -21.41 4.89
C GLN A 10 -5.23 -20.11 4.18
N LEU A 11 -4.73 -19.88 2.95
CA LEU A 11 -4.88 -18.63 2.20
C LEU A 11 -6.31 -18.07 2.22
N ALA A 12 -7.32 -18.89 1.90
CA ALA A 12 -8.73 -18.48 1.92
C ALA A 12 -9.21 -18.00 3.29
N LEU A 13 -8.77 -18.68 4.35
CA LEU A 13 -9.17 -18.34 5.71
C LEU A 13 -8.44 -17.07 6.19
N ASP A 14 -7.15 -16.95 5.90
CA ASP A 14 -6.36 -15.77 6.24
C ASP A 14 -6.86 -14.53 5.50
N ALA A 15 -7.27 -14.68 4.24
CA ALA A 15 -7.89 -13.61 3.45
C ALA A 15 -9.13 -13.01 4.13
N VAL A 16 -9.97 -13.85 4.71
CA VAL A 16 -11.17 -13.42 5.43
C VAL A 16 -10.83 -12.87 6.83
N LEU A 17 -9.94 -13.55 7.57
CA LEU A 17 -9.60 -13.16 8.95
C LEU A 17 -8.88 -11.80 9.00
N ARG A 18 -8.00 -11.52 8.03
CA ARG A 18 -7.25 -10.26 7.96
C ARG A 18 -8.13 -9.02 7.75
N GLN A 19 -9.34 -9.22 7.24
CA GLN A 19 -10.32 -8.15 6.99
C GLN A 19 -11.25 -7.91 8.18
N ARG A 20 -11.18 -8.74 9.24
CA ARG A 20 -12.07 -8.67 10.39
C ARG A 20 -11.45 -7.89 11.56
N PRO A 21 -12.25 -7.10 12.28
CA PRO A 21 -11.79 -6.41 13.50
C PRO A 21 -11.34 -7.40 14.59
N ASP A 22 -12.01 -8.56 14.69
CA ASP A 22 -11.69 -9.63 15.62
C ASP A 22 -11.37 -10.92 14.86
N PRO A 23 -10.09 -11.19 14.55
CA PRO A 23 -9.67 -12.40 13.86
C PRO A 23 -9.73 -13.66 14.72
N GLU A 24 -9.85 -13.53 16.06
CA GLU A 24 -9.92 -14.65 16.98
C GLU A 24 -11.35 -15.22 17.12
N GLN A 25 -12.37 -14.52 16.62
CA GLN A 25 -13.73 -15.02 16.60
C GLN A 25 -13.82 -16.37 15.85
N PRO A 26 -14.53 -17.39 16.40
CA PRO A 26 -14.72 -18.66 15.70
C PRO A 26 -15.32 -18.48 14.31
N LEU A 27 -14.63 -18.98 13.29
CA LEU A 27 -14.99 -18.81 11.87
C LEU A 27 -14.82 -20.09 11.09
N ALA A 28 -15.81 -20.40 10.24
CA ALA A 28 -15.76 -21.45 9.25
C ALA A 28 -16.04 -20.93 7.84
N LEU A 29 -15.25 -21.37 6.85
CA LEU A 29 -15.56 -21.19 5.44
C LEU A 29 -16.43 -22.34 4.96
N LEU A 30 -17.48 -22.01 4.23
CA LEU A 30 -18.46 -22.96 3.72
C LEU A 30 -18.26 -23.20 2.23
N SER A 31 -18.40 -24.44 1.80
CA SER A 31 -18.43 -24.80 0.37
C SER A 31 -19.59 -25.73 0.04
N GLY A 32 -19.95 -25.83 -1.22
CA GLY A 32 -21.01 -26.70 -1.71
C GLY A 32 -22.37 -25.98 -1.85
N PRO A 33 -23.35 -26.67 -2.49
CA PRO A 33 -24.67 -26.10 -2.72
C PRO A 33 -25.43 -25.91 -1.38
N ALA A 34 -26.39 -25.00 -1.36
CA ALA A 34 -27.12 -24.58 -0.16
C ALA A 34 -27.66 -25.76 0.69
N GLN A 35 -28.06 -26.86 0.03
CA GLN A 35 -28.61 -28.05 0.70
C GLN A 35 -27.54 -29.01 1.26
N ARG A 36 -26.29 -28.89 0.84
CA ARG A 36 -25.17 -29.78 1.24
C ARG A 36 -23.91 -28.97 1.54
N ARG A 37 -24.04 -27.91 2.33
CA ARG A 37 -22.91 -27.10 2.75
C ARG A 37 -22.00 -27.90 3.69
N VAL A 38 -20.71 -27.83 3.42
CA VAL A 38 -19.66 -28.43 4.25
C VAL A 38 -18.65 -27.36 4.67
N LEU A 39 -18.04 -27.56 5.83
CA LEU A 39 -16.96 -26.71 6.32
C LEU A 39 -15.71 -26.97 5.47
N GLN A 40 -15.30 -26.02 4.66
CA GLN A 40 -14.09 -26.10 3.84
C GLN A 40 -12.83 -25.82 4.64
N ALA A 41 -12.89 -24.82 5.52
CA ALA A 41 -11.80 -24.46 6.42
C ALA A 41 -12.37 -23.88 7.71
N VAL A 42 -11.62 -24.00 8.80
CA VAL A 42 -11.99 -23.48 10.13
C VAL A 42 -10.77 -22.88 10.81
N ASN A 43 -10.91 -21.75 11.52
CA ASN A 43 -9.82 -21.14 12.28
C ASN A 43 -9.55 -21.90 13.59
N LEU A 44 -8.53 -21.48 14.33
CA LEU A 44 -8.14 -22.13 15.58
C LEU A 44 -9.26 -22.08 16.63
N ALA A 45 -9.95 -20.95 16.76
CA ALA A 45 -11.05 -20.80 17.70
C ALA A 45 -12.23 -21.74 17.36
N ALA A 46 -12.59 -21.87 16.08
CA ALA A 46 -13.61 -22.82 15.65
C ALA A 46 -13.17 -24.29 15.87
N ARG A 47 -11.88 -24.59 15.69
CA ARG A 47 -11.33 -25.93 16.02
C ARG A 47 -11.42 -26.24 17.51
N ALA A 48 -11.22 -25.26 18.38
CA ALA A 48 -11.38 -25.39 19.81
C ALA A 48 -12.83 -25.75 20.20
N LEU A 49 -13.81 -25.32 19.40
CA LEU A 49 -15.22 -25.71 19.52
C LEU A 49 -15.54 -27.11 18.94
N GLY A 50 -14.50 -27.87 18.48
CA GLY A 50 -14.65 -29.20 17.91
C GLY A 50 -14.96 -29.20 16.41
N LEU A 51 -15.03 -28.04 15.75
CA LEU A 51 -15.33 -27.96 14.32
C LEU A 51 -14.12 -28.43 13.48
N ARG A 52 -14.39 -29.15 12.40
CA ARG A 52 -13.34 -29.68 11.51
C ARG A 52 -13.73 -29.51 10.04
N PRO A 53 -12.77 -29.29 9.15
CA PRO A 53 -13.01 -29.34 7.71
C PRO A 53 -13.66 -30.66 7.29
N GLY A 54 -14.58 -30.61 6.33
CA GLY A 54 -15.34 -31.76 5.83
C GLY A 54 -16.63 -32.09 6.59
N GLN A 55 -16.88 -31.51 7.75
CA GLN A 55 -18.16 -31.65 8.46
C GLN A 55 -19.28 -30.94 7.71
N SER A 56 -20.49 -31.53 7.72
CA SER A 56 -21.67 -30.84 7.21
C SER A 56 -22.05 -29.67 8.13
N MET A 57 -22.66 -28.64 7.56
CA MET A 57 -23.13 -27.48 8.33
C MET A 57 -24.10 -27.88 9.46
N THR A 58 -24.98 -28.84 9.20
CA THR A 58 -25.91 -29.36 10.19
C THR A 58 -25.20 -30.02 11.39
N ALA A 59 -24.19 -30.85 11.12
CA ALA A 59 -23.39 -31.46 12.18
C ALA A 59 -22.59 -30.42 12.97
N ALA A 60 -22.03 -29.40 12.31
CA ALA A 60 -21.30 -28.32 12.96
C ALA A 60 -22.21 -27.48 13.87
N GLN A 61 -23.43 -27.13 13.43
CA GLN A 61 -24.41 -26.38 14.23
C GLN A 61 -24.95 -27.18 15.44
N ALA A 62 -25.02 -28.51 15.33
CA ALA A 62 -25.37 -29.37 16.46
C ALA A 62 -24.28 -29.39 17.55
N MET A 63 -23.00 -29.20 17.17
CA MET A 63 -21.87 -29.14 18.10
C MET A 63 -21.71 -27.77 18.74
N SER A 64 -21.89 -26.70 18.00
CA SER A 64 -21.76 -25.33 18.51
C SER A 64 -22.60 -24.37 17.66
N LYS A 65 -23.26 -23.40 18.33
CA LYS A 65 -23.99 -22.32 17.67
C LYS A 65 -23.17 -21.01 17.58
N GLY A 66 -22.02 -20.93 18.25
CA GLY A 66 -21.26 -19.70 18.45
C GLY A 66 -20.10 -19.54 17.44
N PHE A 67 -20.33 -19.73 16.15
CA PHE A 67 -19.33 -19.46 15.13
C PHE A 67 -19.89 -18.70 13.92
N ALA A 68 -19.07 -17.85 13.35
CA ALA A 68 -19.40 -17.13 12.11
C ALA A 68 -19.13 -18.01 10.88
N THR A 69 -19.84 -17.74 9.80
CA THR A 69 -19.67 -18.45 8.53
C THR A 69 -19.50 -17.47 7.38
N VAL A 70 -18.65 -17.83 6.41
CA VAL A 70 -18.46 -17.12 5.15
C VAL A 70 -18.42 -18.15 4.03
N ASP A 71 -18.96 -17.83 2.89
CA ASP A 71 -18.89 -18.70 1.74
C ASP A 71 -17.46 -18.71 1.18
N TYR A 72 -16.97 -19.90 0.82
CA TYR A 72 -15.67 -20.05 0.16
C TYR A 72 -15.78 -19.57 -1.28
N ASP A 73 -14.98 -18.58 -1.63
CA ASP A 73 -14.85 -18.08 -2.99
C ASP A 73 -13.47 -18.41 -3.56
N ALA A 74 -13.45 -19.17 -4.67
CA ALA A 74 -12.22 -19.54 -5.34
C ALA A 74 -11.59 -18.35 -6.09
N ALA A 75 -12.41 -17.42 -6.60
CA ALA A 75 -11.93 -16.24 -7.30
C ALA A 75 -11.21 -15.29 -6.34
N GLU A 76 -11.72 -15.18 -5.11
CA GLU A 76 -11.04 -14.38 -4.08
C GLU A 76 -9.71 -15.00 -3.65
N VAL A 77 -9.64 -16.34 -3.56
CA VAL A 77 -8.36 -17.03 -3.28
C VAL A 77 -7.34 -16.78 -4.39
N GLU A 78 -7.76 -16.78 -5.65
CA GLU A 78 -6.89 -16.45 -6.78
C GLU A 78 -6.45 -14.98 -6.73
N HIS A 79 -7.36 -14.07 -6.45
CA HIS A 79 -7.05 -12.65 -6.27
C HIS A 79 -5.96 -12.42 -5.21
N TRP A 80 -6.08 -13.04 -4.04
CA TRP A 80 -5.08 -12.93 -2.98
C TRP A 80 -3.75 -13.61 -3.33
N GLN A 81 -3.78 -14.68 -4.11
CA GLN A 81 -2.55 -15.28 -4.62
C GLN A 81 -1.83 -14.34 -5.60
N GLN A 82 -2.56 -13.64 -6.47
CA GLN A 82 -2.01 -12.61 -7.36
C GLN A 82 -1.45 -11.40 -6.57
N PHE A 83 -2.15 -10.96 -5.54
CA PHE A 83 -1.67 -9.92 -4.64
C PHE A 83 -0.33 -10.30 -3.98
N LEU A 84 -0.22 -11.53 -3.48
CA LEU A 84 1.02 -12.04 -2.89
C LEU A 84 2.15 -12.20 -3.92
N ALA A 85 1.83 -12.47 -5.17
CA ALA A 85 2.80 -12.47 -6.27
C ALA A 85 3.29 -11.06 -6.57
N ALA A 86 2.41 -10.06 -6.56
CA ALA A 86 2.79 -8.65 -6.70
C ALA A 86 3.72 -8.20 -5.58
N TRP A 87 3.44 -8.60 -4.34
CA TRP A 87 4.33 -8.36 -3.21
C TRP A 87 5.69 -9.03 -3.39
N ALA A 88 5.73 -10.29 -3.86
CA ALA A 88 6.96 -11.04 -4.08
C ALA A 88 7.80 -10.49 -5.24
N TYR A 89 7.18 -9.82 -6.21
CA TYR A 89 7.84 -9.26 -7.40
C TYR A 89 8.92 -8.22 -7.05
N ARG A 90 8.84 -7.56 -5.89
CA ARG A 90 9.89 -6.66 -5.37
C ARG A 90 11.21 -7.37 -5.05
N PHE A 91 11.20 -8.68 -4.88
CA PHE A 91 12.36 -9.48 -4.53
C PHE A 91 12.97 -10.22 -5.73
N SER A 92 12.16 -10.48 -6.75
CA SER A 92 12.58 -11.20 -7.96
C SER A 92 11.64 -10.91 -9.12
N ALA A 93 12.17 -10.72 -10.32
CA ALA A 93 11.37 -10.65 -11.55
C ALA A 93 10.83 -12.03 -11.99
N GLN A 94 11.37 -13.13 -11.45
CA GLN A 94 10.95 -14.49 -11.78
C GLN A 94 10.03 -15.03 -10.70
N VAL A 95 8.84 -14.44 -10.57
CA VAL A 95 7.78 -14.88 -9.64
C VAL A 95 6.75 -15.69 -10.40
N SER A 96 6.28 -16.80 -9.84
CA SER A 96 5.23 -17.63 -10.44
C SER A 96 4.19 -18.09 -9.42
N VAL A 97 2.93 -18.10 -9.85
CA VAL A 97 1.76 -18.62 -9.12
C VAL A 97 1.29 -19.96 -9.67
N HIS A 98 2.17 -20.71 -10.32
CA HIS A 98 1.88 -21.98 -10.96
C HIS A 98 1.16 -22.98 -10.04
N TYR A 99 1.44 -22.97 -8.75
CA TYR A 99 0.80 -23.88 -7.79
C TYR A 99 -0.26 -23.18 -6.95
N PRO A 100 -1.38 -23.84 -6.66
CA PRO A 100 -2.42 -23.25 -5.82
C PRO A 100 -1.89 -22.88 -4.42
N ARG A 101 -2.32 -21.75 -3.91
CA ARG A 101 -1.95 -21.22 -2.57
C ARG A 101 -0.44 -21.12 -2.36
N THR A 102 0.30 -20.86 -3.40
CA THR A 102 1.77 -20.85 -3.36
C THR A 102 2.31 -19.75 -4.26
N VAL A 103 3.35 -19.08 -3.80
CA VAL A 103 4.20 -18.21 -4.62
C VAL A 103 5.59 -18.80 -4.66
N VAL A 104 6.14 -19.02 -5.84
CA VAL A 104 7.53 -19.47 -6.06
C VAL A 104 8.30 -18.41 -6.81
N PHE A 105 9.54 -18.16 -6.42
CA PHE A 105 10.39 -17.18 -7.09
C PHE A 105 11.87 -17.53 -6.97
N GLU A 106 12.67 -17.09 -7.94
CA GLU A 106 14.11 -17.26 -7.99
C GLU A 106 14.78 -16.17 -7.15
N ILE A 107 15.80 -16.51 -6.33
CA ILE A 107 16.43 -15.57 -5.41
C ILE A 107 17.95 -15.46 -5.53
N GLU A 108 18.62 -16.38 -6.17
CA GLU A 108 20.10 -16.38 -6.19
C GLU A 108 20.66 -15.12 -6.84
N SER A 109 19.98 -14.63 -7.90
CA SER A 109 20.32 -13.37 -8.57
C SER A 109 20.08 -12.13 -7.69
N SER A 110 19.22 -12.23 -6.67
CA SER A 110 18.79 -11.13 -5.82
C SER A 110 19.45 -11.11 -4.43
N LEU A 111 20.08 -12.21 -3.99
CA LEU A 111 20.66 -12.32 -2.64
C LEU A 111 21.70 -11.23 -2.35
N GLY A 112 22.45 -10.78 -3.37
CA GLY A 112 23.41 -9.68 -3.23
C GLY A 112 22.79 -8.35 -2.79
N LEU A 113 21.48 -8.15 -3.06
CA LEU A 113 20.75 -6.94 -2.70
C LEU A 113 20.13 -7.00 -1.29
N PHE A 114 19.81 -8.20 -0.81
CA PHE A 114 19.05 -8.40 0.42
C PHE A 114 19.86 -8.96 1.59
N GLY A 115 21.16 -9.21 1.39
CA GLY A 115 22.05 -9.74 2.39
C GLY A 115 22.02 -11.27 2.50
N SER A 116 22.33 -11.81 3.69
CA SER A 116 22.31 -13.25 3.93
C SER A 116 20.90 -13.84 3.83
N TRP A 117 20.82 -15.14 3.51
CA TRP A 117 19.52 -15.82 3.48
C TRP A 117 18.73 -15.65 4.78
N ALA A 118 19.40 -15.75 5.93
CA ALA A 118 18.72 -15.61 7.22
C ALA A 118 18.05 -14.22 7.41
N GLN A 119 18.73 -13.15 6.99
CA GLN A 119 18.19 -11.81 7.02
C GLN A 119 17.02 -11.65 6.02
N PHE A 120 17.18 -12.21 4.83
CA PHE A 120 16.16 -12.17 3.81
C PHE A 120 14.90 -12.96 4.21
N GLU A 121 15.05 -14.19 4.73
CA GLU A 121 13.94 -14.99 5.24
C GLU A 121 13.21 -14.29 6.40
N ALA A 122 13.96 -13.72 7.35
CA ALA A 122 13.38 -12.96 8.46
C ALA A 122 12.51 -11.78 7.95
N ARG A 123 12.98 -11.05 6.95
CA ARG A 123 12.22 -9.99 6.30
C ARG A 123 10.95 -10.50 5.64
N LEU A 124 11.03 -11.58 4.85
CA LEU A 124 9.85 -12.19 4.22
C LEU A 124 8.80 -12.57 5.27
N ARG A 125 9.22 -13.17 6.39
CA ARG A 125 8.32 -13.58 7.48
C ARG A 125 7.67 -12.39 8.17
N THR A 126 8.43 -11.35 8.47
CA THR A 126 7.90 -10.13 9.08
C THR A 126 6.83 -9.51 8.20
N GLU A 127 7.14 -9.25 6.94
CA GLU A 127 6.21 -8.62 6.01
C GLU A 127 4.94 -9.47 5.76
N LEU A 128 5.07 -10.78 5.61
CA LEU A 128 3.92 -11.67 5.43
C LEU A 128 3.04 -11.75 6.68
N THR A 129 3.64 -11.66 7.87
CA THR A 129 2.91 -11.61 9.13
C THR A 129 2.15 -10.29 9.26
N GLU A 130 2.76 -9.17 8.91
CA GLU A 130 2.11 -7.84 8.86
C GLU A 130 0.97 -7.82 7.85
N LEU A 131 1.15 -8.46 6.68
CA LEU A 131 0.09 -8.67 5.71
C LEU A 131 -1.00 -9.63 6.19
N GLY A 132 -0.79 -10.36 7.29
CA GLY A 132 -1.78 -11.22 7.94
C GLY A 132 -1.95 -12.60 7.29
N PHE A 133 -0.92 -13.11 6.60
CA PHE A 133 -0.94 -14.43 5.98
C PHE A 133 -0.03 -15.42 6.70
N ARG A 134 -0.58 -16.54 7.13
CA ARG A 134 0.20 -17.68 7.65
C ARG A 134 0.90 -18.37 6.49
N HIS A 135 2.17 -18.65 6.67
CA HIS A 135 3.04 -19.11 5.60
C HIS A 135 4.04 -20.15 6.06
N ARG A 136 4.57 -20.91 5.09
CA ARG A 136 5.75 -21.74 5.22
C ARG A 136 6.72 -21.37 4.12
N ILE A 137 7.99 -21.25 4.45
CA ILE A 137 9.05 -20.86 3.52
C ILE A 137 10.06 -22.00 3.40
N VAL A 138 10.34 -22.40 2.16
CA VAL A 138 11.38 -23.39 1.85
C VAL A 138 12.20 -22.90 0.68
N ALA A 139 13.52 -23.02 0.79
CA ALA A 139 14.45 -22.75 -0.30
C ALA A 139 15.07 -24.06 -0.82
N ALA A 140 15.06 -24.27 -2.14
CA ALA A 140 15.58 -25.47 -2.79
C ALA A 140 16.18 -25.15 -4.18
N PRO A 141 16.98 -26.08 -4.78
CA PRO A 141 17.60 -25.87 -6.09
C PRO A 141 16.63 -25.73 -7.27
N ASN A 142 15.38 -26.19 -7.13
CA ASN A 142 14.37 -26.07 -8.17
C ASN A 142 12.97 -25.81 -7.57
N PRO A 143 12.03 -25.22 -8.34
CA PRO A 143 10.73 -24.80 -7.84
C PRO A 143 9.79 -25.95 -7.46
N VAL A 144 9.91 -27.10 -8.12
CA VAL A 144 9.08 -28.30 -7.84
C VAL A 144 9.46 -28.86 -6.48
N ALA A 145 10.74 -29.03 -6.24
CA ALA A 145 11.25 -29.51 -4.96
C ALA A 145 10.92 -28.55 -3.81
N ALA A 146 11.13 -27.24 -4.01
CA ALA A 146 10.76 -26.22 -3.03
C ALA A 146 9.28 -26.33 -2.66
N ARG A 147 8.39 -26.50 -3.65
CA ARG A 147 6.94 -26.64 -3.45
C ARG A 147 6.58 -27.93 -2.70
N VAL A 148 7.17 -29.04 -3.08
CA VAL A 148 6.92 -30.36 -2.43
C VAL A 148 7.40 -30.33 -0.98
N LEU A 149 8.60 -29.83 -0.74
CA LEU A 149 9.17 -29.73 0.61
C LEU A 149 8.38 -28.77 1.52
N ALA A 150 7.83 -27.67 0.99
CA ALA A 150 7.01 -26.72 1.75
C ALA A 150 5.70 -27.35 2.29
N ASN A 151 5.23 -28.46 1.73
CA ASN A 151 4.10 -29.19 2.30
C ASN A 151 4.45 -29.86 3.65
N ALA A 152 5.70 -30.24 3.84
CA ALA A 152 6.16 -30.98 5.02
C ALA A 152 6.97 -30.12 5.99
N TYR A 153 7.73 -29.18 5.48
CA TYR A 153 8.71 -28.40 6.26
C TYR A 153 8.41 -26.91 6.23
N ASP A 154 8.92 -26.20 7.22
CA ASP A 154 9.01 -24.75 7.28
C ASP A 154 10.43 -24.36 7.69
N GLY A 155 11.00 -23.32 7.08
CA GLY A 155 12.37 -22.84 7.34
C GLY A 155 13.47 -23.73 6.75
N LEU A 156 13.12 -24.74 5.94
CA LEU A 156 14.11 -25.64 5.34
C LEU A 156 14.86 -24.97 4.19
N VAL A 157 16.19 -25.04 4.24
CA VAL A 157 17.08 -24.62 3.16
C VAL A 157 17.84 -25.81 2.64
N VAL A 158 17.67 -26.11 1.37
CA VAL A 158 18.35 -27.21 0.69
C VAL A 158 19.44 -26.64 -0.21
N PRO A 159 20.73 -26.79 0.14
CA PRO A 159 21.82 -26.13 -0.57
C PRO A 159 22.15 -26.73 -1.94
N ASP A 160 22.04 -28.05 -2.06
CA ASP A 160 22.54 -28.80 -3.22
C ASP A 160 21.68 -30.04 -3.54
N GLY A 161 22.08 -30.77 -4.58
CA GLY A 161 21.37 -31.97 -5.05
C GLY A 161 21.47 -33.19 -4.13
N GLU A 162 22.49 -33.28 -3.29
CA GLU A 162 22.63 -34.41 -2.33
C GLU A 162 21.66 -34.21 -1.16
N ALA A 163 21.70 -33.04 -0.55
CA ALA A 163 20.73 -32.63 0.47
C ALA A 163 19.30 -32.73 -0.05
N LEU A 164 19.06 -32.35 -1.35
CA LEU A 164 17.78 -32.50 -1.98
C LEU A 164 17.27 -33.93 -2.02
N ARG A 165 18.11 -34.86 -2.47
CA ARG A 165 17.74 -36.28 -2.51
C ARG A 165 17.46 -36.83 -1.11
N HIS A 166 18.25 -36.41 -0.12
CA HIS A 166 18.04 -36.81 1.26
C HIS A 166 16.68 -36.36 1.80
N HIS A 167 16.38 -35.05 1.74
CA HIS A 167 15.12 -34.51 2.27
C HIS A 167 13.89 -35.01 1.51
N LEU A 168 13.93 -35.06 0.18
CA LEU A 168 12.85 -35.60 -0.62
C LEU A 168 12.67 -37.12 -0.36
N GLY A 169 13.77 -37.85 -0.19
CA GLY A 169 13.72 -39.28 0.06
C GLY A 169 12.92 -39.68 1.29
N GLN A 170 12.87 -38.83 2.31
CA GLN A 170 12.11 -39.08 3.54
C GLN A 170 10.59 -38.86 3.35
N LEU A 171 10.15 -38.15 2.29
CA LEU A 171 8.75 -37.85 2.11
C LEU A 171 7.94 -39.08 1.70
N PRO A 172 6.72 -39.24 2.24
CA PRO A 172 5.78 -40.27 1.78
C PRO A 172 5.41 -40.04 0.30
N VAL A 173 5.21 -41.11 -0.44
CA VAL A 173 4.93 -41.09 -1.89
C VAL A 173 3.63 -40.38 -2.24
N ASP A 174 2.69 -40.28 -1.33
CA ASP A 174 1.43 -39.55 -1.48
C ASP A 174 1.58 -38.02 -1.29
N ARG A 175 2.74 -37.53 -0.81
CA ARG A 175 3.02 -36.12 -0.55
C ARG A 175 3.99 -35.45 -1.51
N ILE A 176 4.49 -36.20 -2.50
CA ILE A 176 5.47 -35.68 -3.45
C ILE A 176 4.85 -35.15 -4.75
N GLY A 177 3.54 -35.05 -4.84
CA GLY A 177 2.82 -34.48 -6.00
C GLY A 177 2.57 -35.47 -7.13
N LEU A 178 2.62 -36.77 -6.88
CA LEU A 178 2.19 -37.81 -7.81
C LEU A 178 0.66 -37.86 -7.90
N GLU A 179 0.16 -38.34 -9.03
CA GLU A 179 -1.26 -38.64 -9.16
C GLU A 179 -1.71 -39.66 -8.09
N PRO A 180 -2.92 -39.52 -7.52
CA PRO A 180 -3.39 -40.39 -6.42
C PRO A 180 -3.36 -41.89 -6.79
N GLY A 181 -3.64 -42.24 -8.03
CA GLY A 181 -3.57 -43.63 -8.55
C GLY A 181 -2.15 -44.18 -8.51
N VAL A 182 -1.16 -43.38 -8.90
CA VAL A 182 0.26 -43.75 -8.90
C VAL A 182 0.79 -43.91 -7.46
N ALA A 183 0.47 -42.97 -6.58
CA ALA A 183 0.87 -43.03 -5.17
C ALA A 183 0.28 -44.27 -4.48
N THR A 184 -0.98 -44.61 -4.76
CA THR A 184 -1.65 -45.82 -4.24
C THR A 184 -1.00 -47.07 -4.78
N ALA A 185 -0.64 -47.15 -6.07
CA ALA A 185 0.04 -48.28 -6.67
C ALA A 185 1.44 -48.52 -6.04
N LEU A 186 2.22 -47.44 -5.84
CA LEU A 186 3.51 -47.52 -5.14
C LEU A 186 3.36 -48.02 -3.70
N SER A 187 2.36 -47.51 -2.97
CA SER A 187 2.08 -47.93 -1.60
C SER A 187 1.69 -49.42 -1.51
N ARG A 188 0.90 -49.94 -2.47
CA ARG A 188 0.56 -51.36 -2.58
C ARG A 188 1.75 -52.23 -2.91
N MET A 189 2.80 -51.70 -3.51
CA MET A 189 4.06 -52.35 -3.76
C MET A 189 4.99 -52.33 -2.56
N GLY A 190 4.59 -51.76 -1.43
CA GLY A 190 5.41 -51.57 -0.23
C GLY A 190 6.33 -50.36 -0.27
N LEU A 191 6.28 -49.54 -1.31
CA LEU A 191 7.07 -48.32 -1.46
C LEU A 191 6.36 -47.17 -0.77
N ARG A 192 6.77 -46.84 0.44
CA ARG A 192 6.09 -45.86 1.28
C ARG A 192 6.72 -44.48 1.20
N ASN A 193 8.01 -44.36 0.93
CA ASN A 193 8.73 -43.10 0.81
C ASN A 193 9.50 -43.01 -0.51
N LEU A 194 9.89 -41.79 -0.89
CA LEU A 194 10.53 -41.54 -2.17
C LEU A 194 11.94 -42.18 -2.25
N HIS A 195 12.65 -42.34 -1.15
CA HIS A 195 13.95 -43.02 -1.13
C HIS A 195 13.84 -44.47 -1.67
N GLN A 196 12.78 -45.17 -1.30
CA GLN A 196 12.57 -46.55 -1.79
C GLN A 196 12.31 -46.57 -3.31
N VAL A 197 11.61 -45.53 -3.84
CA VAL A 197 11.38 -45.39 -5.29
C VAL A 197 12.67 -45.03 -6.03
N GLN A 198 13.52 -44.18 -5.44
CA GLN A 198 14.84 -43.82 -6.01
C GLN A 198 15.77 -44.99 -6.20
N ASN A 199 15.71 -45.96 -5.31
CA ASN A 199 16.57 -47.16 -5.34
C ASN A 199 16.13 -48.21 -6.38
N LEU A 200 14.99 -47.99 -7.04
CA LEU A 200 14.53 -48.89 -8.11
C LEU A 200 15.19 -48.52 -9.44
N PRO A 201 15.53 -49.53 -10.28
CA PRO A 201 16.05 -49.29 -11.61
C PRO A 201 14.98 -48.48 -12.44
N ARG A 202 15.43 -47.42 -13.08
CA ARG A 202 14.54 -46.55 -13.91
C ARG A 202 13.74 -47.35 -14.96
N GLN A 203 14.34 -48.38 -15.58
CA GLN A 203 13.66 -49.25 -16.55
C GLN A 203 12.51 -50.04 -15.92
N ALA A 204 12.65 -50.46 -14.65
CA ALA A 204 11.57 -51.14 -13.94
C ALA A 204 10.36 -50.23 -13.70
N LEU A 205 10.62 -48.95 -13.33
CA LEU A 205 9.58 -47.94 -13.19
C LEU A 205 8.93 -47.64 -14.55
N ALA A 206 9.71 -47.50 -15.64
CA ALA A 206 9.22 -47.18 -16.98
C ALA A 206 8.31 -48.28 -17.58
N ARG A 207 8.53 -49.55 -17.16
CA ARG A 207 7.66 -50.68 -17.62
C ARG A 207 6.30 -50.70 -16.90
N ARG A 208 6.21 -50.07 -15.73
CA ARG A 208 5.05 -50.24 -14.85
C ARG A 208 4.20 -48.97 -14.69
N PHE A 209 4.82 -47.83 -14.90
CA PHE A 209 4.19 -46.53 -14.76
C PHE A 209 4.33 -45.72 -16.06
N GLU A 210 3.35 -44.88 -16.31
CA GLU A 210 3.32 -44.03 -17.49
C GLU A 210 4.39 -42.92 -17.47
N ALA A 211 4.74 -42.39 -18.63
CA ALA A 211 5.73 -41.36 -18.82
C ALA A 211 5.55 -40.11 -17.92
N PRO A 212 4.32 -39.63 -17.57
CA PRO A 212 4.13 -38.50 -16.69
C PRO A 212 4.76 -38.66 -15.31
N MET A 213 4.69 -39.84 -14.69
CA MET A 213 5.35 -40.11 -13.40
C MET A 213 6.86 -39.91 -13.49
N LEU A 214 7.52 -40.50 -14.50
CA LEU A 214 8.97 -40.38 -14.67
C LEU A 214 9.38 -38.92 -14.95
N LYS A 215 8.60 -38.22 -15.77
CA LYS A 215 8.80 -36.78 -16.04
C LYS A 215 8.69 -35.96 -14.75
N HIS A 216 7.73 -36.28 -13.90
CA HIS A 216 7.57 -35.61 -12.60
C HIS A 216 8.79 -35.84 -11.70
N LEU A 217 9.27 -37.09 -11.57
CA LEU A 217 10.47 -37.40 -10.81
C LEU A 217 11.71 -36.68 -11.37
N ASP A 218 11.87 -36.65 -12.69
CA ASP A 218 12.99 -35.92 -13.32
C ASP A 218 12.92 -34.40 -13.01
N THR A 219 11.75 -33.83 -13.00
CA THR A 219 11.56 -32.42 -12.68
C THR A 219 11.78 -32.18 -11.18
N LEU A 220 11.31 -33.08 -10.32
CA LEU A 220 11.46 -33.00 -8.88
C LEU A 220 12.94 -33.03 -8.45
N PHE A 221 13.76 -33.87 -9.09
CA PHE A 221 15.21 -33.96 -8.84
C PHE A 221 16.04 -32.96 -9.66
N GLY A 222 15.42 -32.12 -10.46
CA GLY A 222 16.10 -31.09 -11.25
C GLY A 222 16.79 -31.58 -12.51
N ALA A 223 16.60 -32.85 -12.90
CA ALA A 223 17.12 -33.41 -14.17
C ALA A 223 16.38 -32.82 -15.38
N ARG A 224 15.17 -32.31 -15.19
CA ARG A 224 14.36 -31.63 -16.19
C ARG A 224 13.87 -30.28 -15.64
N PRO A 225 14.06 -29.17 -16.39
CA PRO A 225 13.50 -27.89 -15.99
C PRO A 225 11.97 -27.89 -16.10
N LEU A 226 11.30 -27.19 -15.18
CA LEU A 226 9.88 -26.87 -15.29
C LEU A 226 9.74 -25.52 -15.98
N ALA A 227 8.94 -25.45 -17.06
CA ALA A 227 8.54 -24.20 -17.65
C ALA A 227 7.49 -23.54 -16.76
N LEU A 228 7.85 -22.41 -16.15
CA LEU A 228 6.94 -21.60 -15.35
C LEU A 228 6.48 -20.39 -16.16
N ALA A 229 5.20 -20.06 -16.05
CA ALA A 229 4.71 -18.76 -16.44
C ALA A 229 5.03 -17.78 -15.31
N PHE A 230 5.72 -16.69 -15.65
CA PHE A 230 6.06 -15.66 -14.68
C PHE A 230 4.95 -14.63 -14.55
N TYR A 231 4.77 -14.18 -13.33
CA TYR A 231 3.84 -13.14 -12.97
C TYR A 231 4.27 -11.78 -13.55
N LEU A 232 3.31 -11.06 -14.10
CA LEU A 232 3.46 -9.67 -14.50
C LEU A 232 2.47 -8.85 -13.69
N PRO A 233 2.94 -7.85 -12.91
CA PRO A 233 2.04 -7.02 -12.12
C PRO A 233 1.03 -6.29 -13.00
N PRO A 234 -0.27 -6.27 -12.66
CA PRO A 234 -1.27 -5.50 -13.38
C PRO A 234 -1.02 -3.99 -13.26
N ASP A 235 -1.55 -3.22 -14.22
CA ASP A 235 -1.37 -1.75 -14.27
C ASP A 235 -2.31 -0.98 -13.32
N ARG A 236 -3.10 -1.69 -12.52
CA ARG A 236 -4.05 -1.10 -11.58
C ARG A 236 -4.10 -1.89 -10.28
N PHE A 237 -4.44 -1.19 -9.22
CA PHE A 237 -4.79 -1.78 -7.93
C PHE A 237 -6.29 -1.66 -7.71
N ASP A 238 -6.96 -2.74 -7.31
CA ASP A 238 -8.39 -2.76 -7.06
C ASP A 238 -8.70 -3.82 -6.00
N VAL A 239 -8.95 -3.38 -4.77
CA VAL A 239 -9.22 -4.26 -3.62
C VAL A 239 -10.46 -3.78 -2.88
N ARG A 240 -11.33 -4.72 -2.51
CA ARG A 240 -12.58 -4.52 -1.79
C ARG A 240 -12.56 -5.27 -0.47
N ILE A 241 -13.07 -4.65 0.58
CA ILE A 241 -13.34 -5.29 1.88
C ILE A 241 -14.85 -5.27 2.11
N GLU A 242 -15.45 -6.42 2.35
CA GLU A 242 -16.83 -6.53 2.77
C GLU A 242 -16.94 -6.38 4.29
N LEU A 243 -17.81 -5.47 4.73
CA LEU A 243 -18.03 -5.23 6.14
C LEU A 243 -19.15 -6.16 6.66
N ASN A 244 -18.88 -6.87 7.76
CA ASN A 244 -19.81 -7.88 8.30
C ASN A 244 -21.07 -7.27 8.93
N PHE A 245 -21.12 -5.96 9.08
CA PHE A 245 -22.22 -5.19 9.64
C PHE A 245 -22.26 -3.79 9.03
N ASP A 246 -23.40 -3.17 9.12
CA ASP A 246 -23.62 -1.82 8.63
C ASP A 246 -22.83 -0.80 9.47
N VAL A 247 -21.88 -0.10 8.86
CA VAL A 247 -21.00 0.86 9.53
C VAL A 247 -21.41 2.29 9.18
N GLN A 248 -21.65 3.12 10.20
CA GLN A 248 -21.95 4.55 10.04
C GLN A 248 -20.86 5.47 10.61
N SER A 249 -19.99 4.93 11.45
CA SER A 249 -18.96 5.71 12.14
C SER A 249 -17.68 5.79 11.30
N HIS A 250 -17.17 6.99 11.08
CA HIS A 250 -15.85 7.21 10.48
C HIS A 250 -14.75 6.45 11.21
N GLN A 251 -14.81 6.41 12.54
CA GLN A 251 -13.81 5.72 13.35
C GLN A 251 -13.77 4.21 13.06
N ALA A 252 -14.92 3.58 12.85
CA ALA A 252 -14.98 2.17 12.49
C ALA A 252 -14.45 1.90 11.05
N LEU A 253 -14.55 2.88 10.14
CA LEU A 253 -14.01 2.80 8.79
C LEU A 253 -12.48 2.95 8.75
N LEU A 254 -11.83 3.45 9.81
CA LEU A 254 -10.37 3.60 9.84
C LEU A 254 -9.63 2.26 9.81
N PHE A 255 -10.22 1.20 10.37
CA PHE A 255 -9.63 -0.14 10.33
C PHE A 255 -9.52 -0.69 8.89
N PRO A 256 -10.62 -0.79 8.12
CA PRO A 256 -10.55 -1.23 6.73
C PRO A 256 -9.73 -0.27 5.86
N LEU A 257 -9.78 1.05 6.11
CA LEU A 257 -8.96 2.02 5.40
C LEU A 257 -7.46 1.76 5.59
N ARG A 258 -7.02 1.55 6.84
CA ARG A 258 -5.62 1.24 7.14
C ARG A 258 -5.17 -0.03 6.42
N ARG A 259 -6.05 -1.02 6.35
CA ARG A 259 -5.76 -2.27 5.66
C ARG A 259 -5.59 -2.07 4.16
N LEU A 260 -6.52 -1.39 3.51
CA LEU A 260 -6.49 -1.11 2.08
C LEU A 260 -5.25 -0.27 1.69
N THR A 261 -4.89 0.73 2.48
CA THR A 261 -3.69 1.54 2.21
C THR A 261 -2.39 0.77 2.41
N SER A 262 -2.34 -0.15 3.38
CA SER A 262 -1.20 -1.07 3.56
C SER A 262 -1.06 -2.04 2.38
N ASP A 263 -2.17 -2.58 1.89
CA ASP A 263 -2.19 -3.47 0.74
C ASP A 263 -1.78 -2.73 -0.56
N LEU A 264 -2.25 -1.48 -0.74
CA LEU A 264 -1.80 -0.61 -1.84
C LEU A 264 -0.29 -0.37 -1.76
N ALA A 265 0.24 -0.01 -0.58
CA ALA A 265 1.67 0.22 -0.40
C ALA A 265 2.52 -1.02 -0.74
N ALA A 266 2.09 -2.21 -0.29
CA ALA A 266 2.75 -3.47 -0.60
C ALA A 266 2.77 -3.76 -2.11
N PHE A 267 1.66 -3.51 -2.79
CA PHE A 267 1.52 -3.66 -4.24
C PHE A 267 2.44 -2.67 -5.00
N LEU A 268 2.44 -1.39 -4.60
CA LEU A 268 3.28 -0.35 -5.20
C LEU A 268 4.77 -0.64 -5.03
N CYS A 269 5.18 -1.12 -3.85
CA CYS A 269 6.55 -1.55 -3.61
C CYS A 269 6.95 -2.71 -4.51
N GLY A 270 6.04 -3.64 -4.81
CA GLY A 270 6.27 -4.76 -5.74
C GLY A 270 6.56 -4.29 -7.17
N ARG A 271 5.89 -3.23 -7.62
CA ARG A 271 6.04 -2.67 -8.98
C ARG A 271 7.17 -1.64 -9.11
N ASP A 272 7.80 -1.24 -8.03
CA ASP A 272 8.65 -0.05 -7.96
C ASP A 272 7.93 1.22 -8.46
N SER A 273 6.66 1.32 -8.11
CA SER A 273 5.75 2.41 -8.48
C SER A 273 5.33 3.19 -7.24
N GLY A 274 4.77 4.37 -7.46
CA GLY A 274 4.02 5.14 -6.49
C GLY A 274 2.60 5.36 -6.98
N VAL A 275 1.78 6.04 -6.19
CA VAL A 275 0.45 6.48 -6.57
C VAL A 275 0.32 7.99 -6.41
N GLN A 276 -0.27 8.67 -7.39
CA GLN A 276 -0.60 10.10 -7.31
C GLN A 276 -2.09 10.34 -7.13
N ARG A 277 -2.92 9.36 -7.47
CA ARG A 277 -4.37 9.44 -7.30
C ARG A 277 -4.94 8.06 -7.04
N PHE A 278 -5.83 7.98 -6.06
CA PHE A 278 -6.64 6.79 -5.82
C PHE A 278 -8.03 7.16 -5.33
N ASP A 279 -8.97 6.28 -5.55
CA ASP A 279 -10.37 6.47 -5.23
C ASP A 279 -10.78 5.47 -4.13
N LEU A 280 -11.51 5.99 -3.13
CA LEU A 280 -12.16 5.20 -2.11
C LEU A 280 -13.66 5.17 -2.41
N HIS A 281 -14.23 3.99 -2.47
CA HIS A 281 -15.66 3.77 -2.65
C HIS A 281 -16.24 3.23 -1.34
N LEU A 282 -17.20 3.94 -0.77
CA LEU A 282 -18.03 3.46 0.33
C LEU A 282 -19.31 2.89 -0.29
N GLU A 283 -19.44 1.58 -0.27
CA GLU A 283 -20.56 0.88 -0.87
C GLU A 283 -21.75 0.82 0.10
N HIS A 284 -22.93 1.22 -0.37
CA HIS A 284 -24.17 1.26 0.40
C HIS A 284 -25.17 0.22 -0.10
N ALA A 285 -26.12 -0.20 0.75
CA ALA A 285 -27.19 -1.09 0.33
C ALA A 285 -28.26 -0.33 -0.46
N GLY A 286 -28.35 -0.58 -1.75
CA GLY A 286 -29.40 -0.03 -2.60
C GLY A 286 -29.29 1.47 -2.91
N LEU A 287 -28.15 2.09 -2.59
CA LEU A 287 -27.80 3.47 -2.89
C LEU A 287 -26.51 3.51 -3.71
N PRO A 288 -26.25 4.59 -4.47
CA PRO A 288 -24.97 4.76 -5.15
C PRO A 288 -23.81 4.88 -4.14
N ASP A 289 -22.63 4.42 -4.54
CA ASP A 289 -21.43 4.50 -3.73
C ASP A 289 -21.04 5.95 -3.44
N THR A 290 -20.58 6.21 -2.22
CA THR A 290 -19.91 7.47 -1.90
C THR A 290 -18.47 7.40 -2.38
N LEU A 291 -18.12 8.24 -3.36
CA LEU A 291 -16.79 8.31 -3.96
C LEU A 291 -15.94 9.38 -3.28
N ILE A 292 -14.79 9.01 -2.76
CA ILE A 292 -13.82 9.91 -2.14
C ILE A 292 -12.52 9.85 -2.95
N LYS A 293 -12.15 10.96 -3.56
CA LYS A 293 -10.92 11.07 -4.35
C LYS A 293 -9.77 11.56 -3.49
N VAL A 294 -8.67 10.81 -3.51
CA VAL A 294 -7.42 11.17 -2.83
C VAL A 294 -6.37 11.46 -3.89
N GLY A 295 -5.95 12.73 -3.98
CA GLY A 295 -4.92 13.18 -4.91
C GLY A 295 -3.68 13.61 -4.16
N LEU A 296 -2.49 13.34 -4.73
CA LEU A 296 -1.19 13.67 -4.22
C LEU A 296 -0.40 14.48 -5.25
N LEU A 297 0.49 15.36 -4.81
CA LEU A 297 1.33 16.16 -5.72
C LEU A 297 2.51 15.37 -6.30
N SER A 298 2.98 14.38 -5.56
CA SER A 298 4.05 13.49 -5.99
C SER A 298 3.64 12.03 -5.83
N ALA A 299 4.29 11.14 -6.56
CA ALA A 299 4.10 9.73 -6.40
C ALA A 299 4.53 9.28 -4.99
N GLU A 300 3.64 8.60 -4.27
CA GLU A 300 3.87 8.15 -2.90
C GLU A 300 3.57 6.65 -2.76
N ARG A 301 4.26 5.96 -1.85
CA ARG A 301 4.04 4.55 -1.54
C ARG A 301 4.20 4.20 -0.05
N ASP A 302 4.50 5.20 0.79
CA ASP A 302 4.56 4.99 2.24
C ASP A 302 3.16 4.72 2.81
N PRO A 303 2.95 3.58 3.50
CA PRO A 303 1.62 3.20 3.97
C PRO A 303 1.05 4.15 5.02
N ALA A 304 1.91 4.77 5.85
CA ALA A 304 1.47 5.71 6.87
C ALA A 304 1.00 7.02 6.22
N MET A 305 1.73 7.50 5.21
CA MET A 305 1.36 8.70 4.46
C MET A 305 0.06 8.49 3.68
N LEU A 306 -0.07 7.37 2.96
CA LEU A 306 -1.30 7.03 2.23
C LEU A 306 -2.51 6.95 3.16
N PHE A 307 -2.34 6.35 4.35
CA PHE A 307 -3.39 6.27 5.36
C PHE A 307 -3.79 7.64 5.90
N GLU A 308 -2.83 8.49 6.26
CA GLU A 308 -3.09 9.83 6.82
C GLU A 308 -3.85 10.72 5.82
N LEU A 309 -3.47 10.70 4.53
CA LEU A 309 -4.15 11.46 3.49
C LEU A 309 -5.58 10.94 3.25
N ALA A 310 -5.73 9.63 3.16
CA ALA A 310 -7.02 9.00 2.98
C ALA A 310 -7.97 9.26 4.17
N ARG A 311 -7.43 9.20 5.40
CA ARG A 311 -8.15 9.53 6.63
C ARG A 311 -8.64 10.97 6.61
N GLY A 312 -7.75 11.92 6.28
CA GLY A 312 -8.12 13.34 6.22
C GLY A 312 -9.26 13.60 5.22
N ARG A 313 -9.27 12.91 4.07
CA ARG A 313 -10.37 13.02 3.10
C ARG A 313 -11.65 12.35 3.58
N LEU A 314 -11.55 11.17 4.19
CA LEU A 314 -12.69 10.46 4.75
C LEU A 314 -13.40 11.28 5.85
N GLU A 315 -12.66 11.95 6.73
CA GLU A 315 -13.19 12.77 7.81
C GLU A 315 -13.97 14.00 7.31
N GLN A 316 -13.71 14.48 6.08
CA GLN A 316 -14.40 15.62 5.45
C GLN A 316 -15.73 15.23 4.80
N VAL A 317 -15.97 13.95 4.55
CA VAL A 317 -17.17 13.46 3.87
C VAL A 317 -18.23 13.06 4.88
N GLN A 318 -19.46 13.50 4.68
CA GLN A 318 -20.59 13.00 5.47
C GLN A 318 -21.04 11.64 4.93
N VAL A 319 -21.06 10.63 5.78
CA VAL A 319 -21.55 9.28 5.44
C VAL A 319 -23.06 9.28 5.67
N GLU A 320 -23.84 9.48 4.60
CA GLU A 320 -25.29 9.61 4.66
C GLU A 320 -26.02 8.28 4.89
N ALA A 321 -25.40 7.18 4.55
CA ALA A 321 -25.98 5.85 4.65
C ALA A 321 -24.98 4.82 5.19
N PRO A 322 -25.46 3.71 5.80
CA PRO A 322 -24.59 2.66 6.30
C PRO A 322 -23.71 2.06 5.20
N VAL A 323 -22.42 1.90 5.50
CA VAL A 323 -21.41 1.33 4.59
C VAL A 323 -21.37 -0.18 4.80
N ARG A 324 -21.47 -0.95 3.72
CA ARG A 324 -21.39 -2.43 3.68
C ARG A 324 -20.13 -2.95 3.03
N GLY A 325 -19.54 -2.16 2.16
CA GLY A 325 -18.28 -2.47 1.50
C GLY A 325 -17.38 -1.27 1.40
N PHE A 326 -16.09 -1.51 1.46
CA PHE A 326 -15.08 -0.48 1.29
C PHE A 326 -14.08 -0.92 0.24
N ARG A 327 -13.97 -0.16 -0.86
CA ARG A 327 -13.11 -0.50 -2.00
C ARG A 327 -12.12 0.62 -2.25
N LEU A 328 -10.88 0.26 -2.55
CA LEU A 328 -9.83 1.19 -2.98
C LEU A 328 -9.39 0.84 -4.39
N ARG A 329 -9.40 1.85 -5.28
CA ARG A 329 -8.95 1.73 -6.67
C ARG A 329 -7.85 2.74 -6.97
N ALA A 330 -6.78 2.30 -7.64
CA ALA A 330 -5.73 3.14 -8.16
C ALA A 330 -5.36 2.67 -9.57
N GLU A 331 -5.46 3.56 -10.54
CA GLU A 331 -5.25 3.26 -11.97
C GLU A 331 -3.99 3.92 -12.51
N ASP A 332 -3.61 5.08 -11.98
CA ASP A 332 -2.40 5.81 -12.37
C ASP A 332 -1.28 5.51 -11.37
N LEU A 333 -0.34 4.66 -11.79
CA LEU A 333 0.75 4.15 -10.96
C LEU A 333 2.11 4.52 -11.58
N PRO A 334 2.52 5.80 -11.51
CA PRO A 334 3.79 6.25 -12.06
C PRO A 334 4.99 5.57 -11.38
N SER A 335 6.11 5.52 -12.06
CA SER A 335 7.37 5.06 -11.47
C SER A 335 7.71 5.88 -10.23
N PHE A 336 8.10 5.20 -9.16
CA PHE A 336 8.48 5.86 -7.92
C PHE A 336 9.96 6.27 -7.99
N VAL A 337 10.20 7.57 -7.86
CA VAL A 337 11.55 8.11 -7.72
C VAL A 337 11.74 8.50 -6.26
N PRO A 338 12.56 7.76 -5.49
CA PRO A 338 12.86 8.14 -4.11
C PRO A 338 13.45 9.54 -4.09
N GLN A 339 12.97 10.38 -3.18
CA GLN A 339 13.66 11.65 -2.93
C GLN A 339 15.00 11.32 -2.29
N PHE A 340 16.09 11.66 -2.98
CA PHE A 340 17.44 11.45 -2.48
C PHE A 340 17.64 12.27 -1.21
N GLN A 341 17.95 11.62 -0.11
CA GLN A 341 18.62 12.24 1.03
C GLN A 341 20.10 12.29 0.67
N GLU A 342 20.69 13.46 0.73
CA GLU A 342 22.15 13.59 0.58
C GLU A 342 22.84 12.79 1.68
N LEU A 343 23.86 12.01 1.31
CA LEU A 343 24.58 11.09 2.21
C LEU A 343 25.20 11.80 3.45
N PHE A 344 25.27 13.12 3.41
CA PHE A 344 25.89 14.00 4.42
C PHE A 344 24.91 15.04 5.00
N ASP A 345 23.61 14.84 4.88
CA ASP A 345 22.62 15.74 5.48
C ASP A 345 22.47 15.44 6.98
N ASP A 346 23.15 16.21 7.81
CA ASP A 346 23.10 16.14 9.30
C ASP A 346 21.73 16.58 9.89
N ARG A 347 20.72 16.81 9.07
CA ARG A 347 19.39 17.19 9.56
C ARG A 347 18.70 15.99 10.22
N PRO A 348 18.09 16.22 11.40
CA PRO A 348 17.38 15.12 12.06
C PRO A 348 16.28 14.56 11.17
N GLN A 349 16.19 13.24 11.07
CA GLN A 349 15.24 12.45 10.26
C GLN A 349 13.75 12.75 10.52
N GLN A 350 13.43 13.76 11.32
CA GLN A 350 12.07 14.12 11.73
C GLN A 350 11.44 15.25 10.90
N THR A 351 12.16 15.85 9.95
CA THR A 351 11.58 16.88 9.09
C THR A 351 10.89 16.24 7.90
N LEU A 352 9.56 16.33 7.88
CA LEU A 352 8.76 15.95 6.72
C LEU A 352 9.22 16.76 5.51
N PRO A 353 9.44 16.13 4.34
CA PRO A 353 9.63 16.83 3.09
C PRO A 353 8.50 17.83 2.87
N TRP A 354 8.82 18.99 2.29
CA TRP A 354 7.84 20.06 2.05
C TRP A 354 6.59 19.57 1.32
N GLU A 355 6.76 18.73 0.30
CA GLU A 355 5.66 18.17 -0.48
C GLU A 355 4.69 17.35 0.39
N GLN A 356 5.23 16.51 1.27
CA GLN A 356 4.42 15.71 2.19
C GLN A 356 3.72 16.56 3.24
N LEU A 357 4.37 17.60 3.75
CA LEU A 357 3.75 18.54 4.67
C LEU A 357 2.57 19.27 4.00
N ARG A 358 2.77 19.75 2.77
CA ARG A 358 1.73 20.42 1.99
C ARG A 358 0.53 19.51 1.72
N GLU A 359 0.78 18.24 1.38
CA GLU A 359 -0.29 17.25 1.21
C GLU A 359 -1.09 17.01 2.49
N ARG A 360 -0.42 16.86 3.61
CA ARG A 360 -1.09 16.71 4.91
C ARG A 360 -1.94 17.94 5.27
N LEU A 361 -1.43 19.13 5.00
CA LEU A 361 -2.18 20.36 5.24
C LEU A 361 -3.41 20.44 4.33
N ARG A 362 -3.28 20.15 3.03
CA ARG A 362 -4.41 20.12 2.09
C ARG A 362 -5.45 19.06 2.45
N ALA A 363 -5.00 17.87 2.82
CA ALA A 363 -5.91 16.80 3.25
C ALA A 363 -6.71 17.17 4.51
N ARG A 364 -6.14 17.98 5.40
CA ARG A 364 -6.76 18.36 6.67
C ARG A 364 -7.58 19.64 6.60
N LEU A 365 -7.14 20.62 5.83
CA LEU A 365 -7.74 21.96 5.76
C LEU A 365 -8.60 22.17 4.51
N GLY A 366 -8.51 21.28 3.54
CA GLY A 366 -9.10 21.42 2.21
C GLY A 366 -8.09 21.92 1.17
N ASP A 367 -8.34 21.61 -0.10
CA ASP A 367 -7.41 21.93 -1.21
C ASP A 367 -7.25 23.45 -1.40
N GLU A 368 -8.30 24.22 -1.15
CA GLU A 368 -8.29 25.67 -1.31
C GLU A 368 -7.59 26.43 -0.17
N ALA A 369 -7.40 25.78 0.98
CA ALA A 369 -6.77 26.41 2.15
C ALA A 369 -5.25 26.52 2.04
N VAL A 370 -4.62 25.72 1.17
CA VAL A 370 -3.16 25.70 0.98
C VAL A 370 -2.85 25.93 -0.49
N GLN A 371 -2.58 27.17 -0.83
CA GLN A 371 -2.33 27.63 -2.18
C GLN A 371 -0.91 28.16 -2.34
N GLY A 372 -0.35 28.04 -3.53
CA GLY A 372 0.88 28.71 -3.89
C GLY A 372 0.64 30.24 -4.09
N LEU A 373 1.71 31.01 -4.01
CA LEU A 373 1.69 32.42 -4.30
C LEU A 373 2.51 32.68 -5.55
N ARG A 374 2.00 33.52 -6.45
CA ARG A 374 2.71 34.04 -7.61
C ARG A 374 2.74 35.54 -7.55
N PHE A 375 3.90 36.12 -7.82
CA PHE A 375 4.00 37.58 -8.02
C PHE A 375 3.29 37.99 -9.29
N GLN A 376 2.59 39.13 -9.23
CA GLN A 376 1.99 39.83 -10.35
C GLN A 376 2.76 41.13 -10.56
N ALA A 377 3.02 41.47 -11.81
CA ALA A 377 3.70 42.71 -12.17
C ALA A 377 2.73 43.93 -12.05
N ASP A 378 2.35 44.21 -10.82
CA ASP A 378 1.52 45.37 -10.45
C ASP A 378 2.26 46.17 -9.37
N HIS A 379 2.25 47.48 -9.48
CA HIS A 379 2.86 48.39 -8.50
C HIS A 379 1.99 48.58 -7.25
N ARG A 380 0.69 48.26 -7.32
CA ARG A 380 -0.20 48.27 -6.14
C ARG A 380 0.16 47.05 -5.25
N PRO A 381 0.51 47.26 -3.99
CA PRO A 381 0.95 46.17 -3.12
C PRO A 381 -0.09 45.06 -2.95
N GLU A 382 -1.38 45.45 -2.88
CA GLU A 382 -2.53 44.54 -2.78
C GLU A 382 -2.72 43.68 -4.03
N CYS A 383 -2.25 44.14 -5.19
CA CYS A 383 -2.36 43.46 -6.49
C CYS A 383 -1.05 42.84 -6.94
N ALA A 384 0.04 42.97 -6.15
CA ALA A 384 1.37 42.48 -6.54
C ALA A 384 1.55 40.97 -6.38
N TRP A 385 0.55 40.26 -5.92
CA TRP A 385 0.54 38.81 -5.78
C TRP A 385 -0.85 38.24 -6.05
N GLN A 386 -0.90 36.98 -6.46
CA GLN A 386 -2.14 36.23 -6.61
C GLN A 386 -1.93 34.76 -6.21
N SER A 387 -2.99 34.10 -5.81
CA SER A 387 -2.97 32.65 -5.59
C SER A 387 -2.75 31.93 -6.92
N ALA A 388 -1.82 31.00 -6.96
CA ALA A 388 -1.54 30.20 -8.13
C ALA A 388 -0.97 28.85 -7.76
N ASP A 389 -1.39 27.81 -8.48
CA ASP A 389 -0.84 26.45 -8.33
C ASP A 389 0.39 26.21 -9.23
N ASP A 390 0.76 27.17 -10.06
CA ASP A 390 1.77 27.00 -11.11
C ASP A 390 3.17 27.47 -10.67
N LYS A 391 4.20 26.67 -11.04
CA LYS A 391 5.62 26.90 -10.76
C LYS A 391 6.28 27.93 -11.70
N GLN A 392 5.52 28.82 -12.36
CA GLN A 392 6.13 29.82 -13.20
C GLN A 392 7.03 30.78 -12.41
N ARG A 393 8.31 30.82 -12.78
CA ARG A 393 9.26 31.80 -12.23
C ARG A 393 8.88 33.19 -12.70
N CYS A 394 8.57 34.08 -11.76
CA CYS A 394 8.45 35.50 -12.05
C CYS A 394 9.83 36.15 -12.23
N PRO A 395 9.97 37.13 -13.12
CA PRO A 395 11.18 37.95 -13.19
C PRO A 395 11.39 38.69 -11.86
N ALA A 396 12.65 38.78 -11.43
CA ALA A 396 13.01 39.54 -10.24
C ALA A 396 12.62 41.01 -10.47
N LEU A 397 11.81 41.56 -9.57
CA LEU A 397 11.52 43.00 -9.56
C LEU A 397 12.76 43.77 -9.10
N PRO A 398 13.05 44.97 -9.66
CA PRO A 398 14.17 45.79 -9.22
C PRO A 398 14.02 46.15 -7.74
N GLY A 399 15.12 46.06 -7.02
CA GLY A 399 15.26 45.98 -5.58
C GLY A 399 14.86 47.21 -4.76
N VAL A 400 13.59 47.56 -4.73
CA VAL A 400 13.03 48.46 -3.73
C VAL A 400 12.60 47.59 -2.53
N GLN A 401 13.07 47.91 -1.33
CA GLN A 401 12.66 47.21 -0.11
C GLN A 401 11.14 47.37 0.07
N ARG A 402 10.46 46.24 0.15
CA ARG A 402 9.02 46.16 0.46
C ARG A 402 8.81 45.49 1.81
N PRO A 403 7.72 45.81 2.57
CA PRO A 403 7.43 45.14 3.82
C PRO A 403 7.24 43.64 3.62
N GLY A 404 7.78 42.85 4.57
CA GLY A 404 7.58 41.40 4.57
C GLY A 404 6.16 40.97 4.97
N TRP A 405 5.40 41.90 5.55
CA TRP A 405 4.03 41.67 6.00
C TRP A 405 3.12 42.79 5.58
N LEU A 406 2.11 42.49 4.74
CA LEU A 406 1.05 43.44 4.37
C LEU A 406 -0.19 43.21 5.24
N LEU A 407 -0.84 44.29 5.66
CA LEU A 407 -2.11 44.26 6.37
C LEU A 407 -3.23 44.02 5.35
N GLY A 408 -4.23 43.21 5.72
CA GLY A 408 -5.41 42.97 4.88
C GLY A 408 -6.21 44.26 4.58
N GLU A 409 -6.27 45.15 5.60
CA GLU A 409 -6.85 46.51 5.47
C GLU A 409 -5.87 47.54 6.06
N PRO A 410 -5.60 48.65 5.40
CA PRO A 410 -4.76 49.69 5.91
C PRO A 410 -5.33 50.30 7.20
N GLN A 411 -4.43 50.58 8.19
CA GLN A 411 -4.80 51.13 9.49
C GLN A 411 -4.37 52.56 9.60
N SER A 412 -5.23 53.44 10.15
CA SER A 412 -4.91 54.85 10.40
C SER A 412 -3.82 54.97 11.45
N VAL A 413 -2.78 55.73 11.16
CA VAL A 413 -1.71 56.06 12.08
C VAL A 413 -2.02 57.35 12.85
N PRO A 414 -2.21 57.33 14.18
CA PRO A 414 -2.49 58.52 14.96
C PRO A 414 -1.37 59.55 14.84
N GLU A 415 -1.73 60.82 14.78
CA GLU A 415 -0.77 61.94 14.73
C GLU A 415 0.22 61.88 15.93
N GLY A 416 1.51 62.03 15.64
CA GLY A 416 2.56 61.98 16.65
C GLY A 416 2.91 60.60 17.21
N SER A 417 2.27 59.52 16.75
CA SER A 417 2.55 58.14 17.15
C SER A 417 3.71 57.49 16.38
N ALA A 418 4.11 58.03 15.24
CA ALA A 418 5.18 57.55 14.41
C ALA A 418 6.04 58.67 13.83
N ARG A 419 7.31 58.41 13.58
CA ARG A 419 8.27 59.29 12.94
C ARG A 419 8.52 58.80 11.50
N ILE A 420 8.51 59.72 10.52
CA ILE A 420 8.87 59.43 9.14
C ILE A 420 10.43 59.32 9.09
N LEU A 421 10.92 58.20 8.58
CA LEU A 421 12.33 57.92 8.37
C LEU A 421 12.77 58.22 6.94
N MET A 422 11.93 57.87 5.94
CA MET A 422 12.23 58.03 4.51
C MET A 422 10.97 58.20 3.70
N GLY A 423 11.06 58.82 2.52
CA GLY A 423 9.97 59.03 1.57
C GLY A 423 9.82 60.48 1.16
N PRO A 424 8.83 60.82 0.31
CA PRO A 424 7.84 59.89 -0.23
C PRO A 424 8.34 59.11 -1.44
N GLU A 425 7.87 57.86 -1.56
CA GLU A 425 7.88 57.09 -2.78
C GLU A 425 6.47 57.16 -3.39
N ARG A 426 6.33 57.70 -4.59
CA ARG A 426 5.04 57.85 -5.24
C ARG A 426 4.70 56.63 -6.08
N ILE A 427 3.52 56.04 -5.81
CA ILE A 427 2.90 54.98 -6.63
C ILE A 427 1.61 55.52 -7.26
N GLU A 428 1.62 55.57 -8.59
CA GLU A 428 0.44 55.88 -9.42
C GLU A 428 0.22 54.68 -10.36
N SER A 429 -0.87 53.97 -10.21
CA SER A 429 -1.12 52.72 -10.91
C SER A 429 -2.64 52.44 -10.95
N GLY A 430 -3.08 51.53 -11.86
CA GLY A 430 -4.46 51.06 -11.90
C GLY A 430 -5.41 51.90 -12.79
N TRP A 431 -4.89 52.89 -13.52
CA TRP A 431 -5.71 53.74 -14.44
C TRP A 431 -6.34 52.94 -15.59
N TRP A 432 -5.84 51.73 -15.87
CA TRP A 432 -6.30 50.86 -16.96
C TRP A 432 -7.42 49.90 -16.56
N ASP A 433 -7.66 49.63 -15.29
CA ASP A 433 -8.67 48.70 -14.78
C ASP A 433 -9.77 49.37 -13.96
N GLY A 434 -9.70 50.69 -13.80
CA GLY A 434 -10.71 51.47 -13.10
C GLY A 434 -10.48 51.58 -11.58
N ASP A 435 -9.39 51.00 -11.07
CA ASP A 435 -8.98 51.07 -9.65
C ASP A 435 -7.71 51.92 -9.51
N ASP A 436 -7.84 53.20 -9.88
CA ASP A 436 -6.75 54.18 -9.89
C ASP A 436 -6.27 54.48 -8.49
N VAL A 437 -4.99 54.23 -8.24
CA VAL A 437 -4.33 54.45 -6.96
C VAL A 437 -3.24 55.49 -7.12
N ARG A 438 -3.32 56.57 -6.31
CA ARG A 438 -2.30 57.63 -6.21
C ARG A 438 -1.91 57.79 -4.75
N ARG A 439 -0.76 57.24 -4.36
CA ARG A 439 -0.34 57.20 -2.97
C ARG A 439 1.16 57.59 -2.84
N ASP A 440 1.44 58.44 -1.84
CA ASP A 440 2.79 58.75 -1.41
C ASP A 440 3.16 57.91 -0.21
N TYR A 441 4.09 56.95 -0.39
CA TYR A 441 4.52 56.02 0.63
C TYR A 441 5.70 56.52 1.42
N TYR A 442 5.71 56.18 2.73
CA TYR A 442 6.73 56.56 3.68
C TYR A 442 7.15 55.34 4.50
N LEU A 443 8.46 55.26 4.78
CA LEU A 443 8.97 54.41 5.85
C LEU A 443 8.79 55.18 7.16
N ILE A 444 8.03 54.61 8.10
CA ILE A 444 7.77 55.19 9.40
C ILE A 444 8.31 54.30 10.51
N GLN A 445 8.60 54.88 11.67
CA GLN A 445 8.96 54.15 12.87
C GLN A 445 8.00 54.53 14.00
N ASN A 446 7.40 53.52 14.64
CA ASN A 446 6.56 53.74 15.81
C ASN A 446 7.39 53.94 17.09
N ARG A 447 6.75 54.27 18.23
CA ARG A 447 7.42 54.47 19.53
C ARG A 447 8.10 53.22 20.07
N ALA A 448 7.71 52.01 19.63
CA ALA A 448 8.30 50.73 19.97
C ALA A 448 9.54 50.38 19.11
N GLY A 449 9.92 51.27 18.15
CA GLY A 449 11.04 51.03 17.26
C GLY A 449 10.73 50.19 16.02
N GLN A 450 9.48 49.71 15.84
CA GLN A 450 9.09 48.93 14.70
C GLN A 450 8.95 49.78 13.43
N GLN A 451 9.40 49.29 12.29
CA GLN A 451 9.34 50.00 11.02
C GLN A 451 8.11 49.58 10.25
N GLY A 452 7.32 50.55 9.84
CA GLY A 452 6.08 50.39 9.07
C GLY A 452 6.17 51.04 7.71
N TRP A 453 5.42 50.56 6.78
CA TRP A 453 5.20 51.15 5.45
C TRP A 453 3.80 51.77 5.42
N ALA A 454 3.75 53.09 5.32
CA ALA A 454 2.51 53.84 5.42
C ALA A 454 2.39 54.83 4.25
N TYR A 455 1.17 55.15 3.84
CA TYR A 455 0.93 56.07 2.72
C TYR A 455 -0.01 57.18 3.09
N ARG A 456 0.01 58.23 2.26
CA ARG A 456 -1.03 59.25 2.14
C ARG A 456 -1.57 59.32 0.71
N ALA A 457 -2.84 59.60 0.52
CA ALA A 457 -3.39 59.88 -0.80
C ALA A 457 -2.77 61.17 -1.34
N VAL A 458 -2.40 61.19 -2.63
CA VAL A 458 -1.80 62.36 -3.28
C VAL A 458 -2.82 63.49 -3.40
N GLY A 459 -2.46 64.69 -2.92
CA GLY A 459 -3.36 65.89 -3.01
C GLY A 459 -4.29 66.04 -1.82
N GLU A 460 -4.38 65.11 -0.91
CA GLU A 460 -5.18 65.17 0.30
C GLU A 460 -4.25 65.33 1.51
N GLY A 461 -4.36 66.39 2.27
CA GLY A 461 -3.62 66.55 3.55
C GLY A 461 -4.14 65.64 4.67
N GLY A 462 -4.44 64.40 4.34
CA GLY A 462 -5.06 63.41 5.20
C GLY A 462 -4.11 62.64 6.12
N PRO A 463 -4.64 61.75 6.98
CA PRO A 463 -3.85 60.91 7.87
C PRO A 463 -2.94 59.95 7.14
N LEU A 464 -1.88 59.46 7.80
CA LEU A 464 -1.05 58.34 7.33
C LEU A 464 -1.81 57.04 7.54
N TRP A 465 -1.78 56.16 6.52
CA TRP A 465 -2.35 54.81 6.56
C TRP A 465 -1.24 53.78 6.53
N LEU A 466 -1.10 53.02 7.61
CA LEU A 466 -0.18 51.87 7.66
C LEU A 466 -0.68 50.73 6.85
N GLN A 467 0.13 50.24 5.90
CA GLN A 467 -0.22 49.12 5.01
C GLN A 467 0.63 47.88 5.25
N GLY A 468 1.80 48.01 5.88
CA GLY A 468 2.63 46.83 6.13
C GLY A 468 3.72 47.08 7.15
N TRP A 469 4.34 45.99 7.58
CA TRP A 469 5.45 46.01 8.54
C TRP A 469 6.71 45.40 7.92
N PHE A 470 7.84 46.05 8.16
CA PHE A 470 9.15 45.46 7.86
C PHE A 470 9.54 44.52 9.00
N ALA A 471 10.11 43.33 8.65
CA ALA A 471 10.61 42.36 9.62
C ALA A 471 12.01 42.76 10.14
#